data_e7232ad45a25f9b86cf151fd8099d833
#
_entry.id   e7232ad45a25f9b86cf151fd8099d833
#
_cell.length_a   1.000
_cell.length_b   1.000
_cell.length_c   1.000
_cell.angle_alpha   90.00
_cell.angle_beta   90.00
_cell.angle_gamma   90.00
#
_symmetry.space_group_name_H-M   'P 1'
#
loop_
_entity.id
_entity.type
_entity.pdbx_description
1 polymer ?
#
loop_
_entity_poly.entity_id
_entity_poly.type
_entity_poly.pdbx_seq_one_letter_code
_entity_poly.pdbx_strand_id
1 'polypeptide(L)'
;EEKYMRRAIELAKKGSGHVNPNPLVGAVIVKDGEIIGEGYHECYGQLHAERNAIANARKRGNNIEGSTIYVTLEPCCHYGKTPPCTEAIIEEKIARVVVGSDDPNPLVSGKGFKLLREKGIEVIPHFLKEECDAMNHVFFHYISTGTPYVAMKYAMTMDGKIACYTGDSKWVTGEE
;
A
#
# COMPACT_ATOMS: atom_id res chain seq x y z
N GLU A 1 17.45 5.48 2.71
CA GLU A 1 16.41 4.54 2.22
C GLU A 1 15.05 4.84 2.83
N GLU A 2 14.94 5.13 4.14
CA GLU A 2 13.66 5.42 4.82
C GLU A 2 12.83 6.50 4.12
N LYS A 3 13.46 7.60 3.67
CA LYS A 3 12.76 8.69 3.00
C LYS A 3 11.95 8.24 1.77
N TYR A 4 12.43 7.21 1.05
CA TYR A 4 11.76 6.69 -0.14
C TYR A 4 10.57 5.81 0.24
N MET A 5 10.70 4.96 1.26
CA MET A 5 9.57 4.17 1.76
C MET A 5 8.50 5.07 2.38
N ARG A 6 8.87 6.08 3.17
CA ARG A 6 7.91 7.08 3.70
C ARG A 6 7.20 7.84 2.58
N ARG A 7 7.92 8.16 1.49
CA ARG A 7 7.28 8.73 0.30
C ARG A 7 6.27 7.78 -0.35
N ALA A 8 6.58 6.49 -0.43
CA ALA A 8 5.64 5.47 -0.90
C ALA A 8 4.40 5.38 0.01
N ILE A 9 4.57 5.46 1.34
CA ILE A 9 3.48 5.51 2.32
C ILE A 9 2.58 6.75 2.11
N GLU A 10 3.16 7.92 1.90
CA GLU A 10 2.41 9.15 1.60
C GLU A 10 1.57 9.03 0.32
N LEU A 11 2.16 8.43 -0.72
CA LEU A 11 1.47 8.17 -1.98
C LEU A 11 0.31 7.19 -1.78
N ALA A 12 0.52 6.09 -1.06
CA ALA A 12 -0.49 5.09 -0.75
C ALA A 12 -1.75 5.71 -0.12
N LYS A 13 -1.58 6.63 0.82
CA LYS A 13 -2.68 7.32 1.51
C LYS A 13 -3.60 8.10 0.58
N LYS A 14 -3.13 8.53 -0.60
CA LYS A 14 -3.96 9.22 -1.60
C LYS A 14 -5.05 8.34 -2.19
N GLY A 15 -4.89 7.01 -2.17
CA GLY A 15 -5.90 6.04 -2.60
C GLY A 15 -7.04 5.84 -1.60
N SER A 16 -6.99 6.47 -0.41
CA SER A 16 -8.01 6.30 0.63
C SER A 16 -9.40 6.67 0.12
N GLY A 17 -10.37 5.78 0.39
CA GLY A 17 -11.75 5.94 -0.07
C GLY A 17 -12.03 5.49 -1.52
N HIS A 18 -11.00 5.19 -2.32
CA HIS A 18 -11.18 4.86 -3.75
C HIS A 18 -10.79 3.43 -4.13
N VAL A 19 -10.00 2.75 -3.30
CA VAL A 19 -9.42 1.45 -3.65
C VAL A 19 -10.18 0.24 -3.11
N ASN A 20 -11.13 0.41 -2.18
CA ASN A 20 -11.85 -0.70 -1.56
C ASN A 20 -12.45 -1.67 -2.61
N PRO A 21 -12.32 -3.00 -2.39
CA PRO A 21 -11.79 -3.70 -1.22
C PRO A 21 -10.26 -3.91 -1.24
N ASN A 22 -9.54 -3.32 -2.20
CA ASN A 22 -8.08 -3.46 -2.31
C ASN A 22 -7.35 -2.66 -1.21
N PRO A 23 -6.10 -3.05 -0.88
CA PRO A 23 -5.27 -2.31 0.05
C PRO A 23 -4.77 -0.98 -0.53
N LEU A 24 -4.38 -0.07 0.36
CA LEU A 24 -3.61 1.12 0.03
C LEU A 24 -2.17 0.71 -0.29
N VAL A 25 -1.72 0.99 -1.51
CA VAL A 25 -0.36 0.69 -1.94
C VAL A 25 0.25 1.89 -2.63
N GLY A 26 1.51 2.17 -2.30
CA GLY A 26 2.33 3.18 -2.95
C GLY A 26 3.67 2.60 -3.38
N ALA A 27 4.24 3.14 -4.44
CA ALA A 27 5.52 2.72 -4.99
C ALA A 27 6.36 3.91 -5.44
N VAL A 28 7.67 3.81 -5.21
CA VAL A 28 8.67 4.82 -5.61
C VAL A 28 9.85 4.11 -6.26
N ILE A 29 10.24 4.54 -7.45
CA ILE A 29 11.40 4.02 -8.17
C ILE A 29 12.55 5.01 -8.01
N VAL A 30 13.70 4.49 -7.58
CA VAL A 30 14.90 5.28 -7.28
C VAL A 30 16.08 4.77 -8.10
N LYS A 31 16.80 5.68 -8.73
CA LYS A 31 18.06 5.41 -9.42
C LYS A 31 19.07 6.51 -9.08
N ASP A 32 20.31 6.13 -8.81
CA ASP A 32 21.40 7.06 -8.47
C ASP A 32 21.05 8.06 -7.35
N GLY A 33 20.22 7.61 -6.38
CA GLY A 33 19.78 8.43 -5.25
C GLY A 33 18.62 9.38 -5.54
N GLU A 34 18.09 9.38 -6.77
CA GLU A 34 16.98 10.24 -7.18
C GLU A 34 15.70 9.45 -7.45
N ILE A 35 14.55 10.06 -7.16
CA ILE A 35 13.24 9.50 -7.46
C ILE A 35 12.96 9.72 -8.95
N ILE A 36 12.92 8.62 -9.72
CA ILE A 36 12.67 8.66 -11.17
C ILE A 36 11.23 8.31 -11.55
N GLY A 37 10.46 7.69 -10.63
CA GLY A 37 9.06 7.36 -10.84
C GLY A 37 8.31 7.20 -9.53
N GLU A 38 7.06 7.59 -9.51
CA GLU A 38 6.15 7.49 -8.36
C GLU A 38 4.78 7.01 -8.80
N GLY A 39 4.13 6.22 -7.96
CA GLY A 39 2.78 5.74 -8.22
C GLY A 39 2.09 5.24 -6.96
N TYR A 40 0.78 5.14 -7.02
CA TYR A 40 -0.04 4.52 -5.98
C TYR A 40 -1.24 3.83 -6.63
N HIS A 41 -1.90 2.95 -5.91
CA HIS A 41 -3.16 2.37 -6.37
C HIS A 41 -4.26 3.43 -6.25
N GLU A 42 -4.71 3.95 -7.40
CA GLU A 42 -5.58 5.12 -7.44
C GLU A 42 -7.05 4.75 -7.22
N CYS A 43 -7.49 3.65 -7.83
CA CYS A 43 -8.88 3.23 -7.80
C CYS A 43 -9.01 1.72 -8.01
N TYR A 44 -10.03 1.11 -7.38
CA TYR A 44 -10.34 -0.31 -7.57
C TYR A 44 -10.49 -0.69 -9.04
N GLY A 45 -9.80 -1.77 -9.44
CA GLY A 45 -9.83 -2.29 -10.81
C GLY A 45 -8.88 -1.62 -11.80
N GLN A 46 -8.19 -0.56 -11.40
CA GLN A 46 -7.14 0.10 -12.18
C GLN A 46 -5.75 -0.46 -11.87
N LEU A 47 -4.71 0.14 -12.47
CA LEU A 47 -3.32 -0.27 -12.29
C LEU A 47 -2.89 -0.20 -10.82
N HIS A 48 -2.05 -1.14 -10.43
CA HIS A 48 -1.41 -1.15 -9.13
C HIS A 48 -0.28 -0.10 -9.03
N ALA A 49 0.14 0.20 -7.82
CA ALA A 49 1.13 1.23 -7.52
C ALA A 49 2.43 1.09 -8.31
N GLU A 50 2.96 -0.14 -8.41
CA GLU A 50 4.21 -0.44 -9.11
C GLU A 50 4.09 -0.12 -10.60
N ARG A 51 2.99 -0.52 -11.23
CA ARG A 51 2.74 -0.23 -12.64
C ARG A 51 2.54 1.26 -12.90
N ASN A 52 1.89 1.97 -11.99
CA ASN A 52 1.75 3.43 -12.05
C ASN A 52 3.11 4.13 -11.89
N ALA A 53 3.96 3.65 -10.98
CA ALA A 53 5.31 4.18 -10.81
C ALA A 53 6.18 3.96 -12.06
N ILE A 54 6.10 2.78 -12.66
CA ILE A 54 6.77 2.45 -13.93
C ILE A 54 6.26 3.36 -15.07
N ALA A 55 4.95 3.49 -15.21
CA ALA A 55 4.35 4.36 -16.23
C ALA A 55 4.77 5.83 -16.03
N ASN A 56 4.83 6.30 -14.80
CA ASN A 56 5.29 7.65 -14.46
C ASN A 56 6.77 7.85 -14.84
N ALA A 57 7.64 6.90 -14.49
CA ALA A 57 9.06 6.96 -14.85
C ALA A 57 9.26 7.00 -16.38
N ARG A 58 8.55 6.14 -17.11
CA ARG A 58 8.58 6.11 -18.60
C ARG A 58 8.10 7.43 -19.21
N LYS A 59 6.98 7.98 -18.70
CA LYS A 59 6.45 9.27 -19.16
C LYS A 59 7.45 10.42 -18.99
N ARG A 60 8.29 10.34 -17.96
CA ARG A 60 9.37 11.31 -17.69
C ARG A 60 10.63 11.05 -18.49
N GLY A 61 10.67 10.01 -19.34
CA GLY A 61 11.83 9.63 -20.15
C GLY A 61 12.96 8.97 -19.37
N ASN A 62 12.70 8.49 -18.14
CA ASN A 62 13.72 7.89 -17.29
C ASN A 62 14.01 6.44 -17.67
N ASN A 63 15.28 6.04 -17.58
CA ASN A 63 15.70 4.65 -17.70
C ASN A 63 15.57 3.92 -16.38
N ILE A 64 14.67 2.94 -16.31
CA ILE A 64 14.34 2.18 -15.08
C ILE A 64 15.32 1.03 -14.83
N GLU A 65 15.96 0.48 -15.86
CA GLU A 65 16.87 -0.66 -15.74
C GLU A 65 17.95 -0.42 -14.68
N GLY A 66 18.13 -1.39 -13.78
CA GLY A 66 19.08 -1.34 -12.67
C GLY A 66 18.66 -0.49 -11.47
N SER A 67 17.43 0.05 -11.46
CA SER A 67 16.90 0.85 -10.35
C SER A 67 16.48 0.02 -9.14
N THR A 68 16.13 0.71 -8.04
CA THR A 68 15.48 0.16 -6.86
C THR A 68 14.03 0.63 -6.80
N ILE A 69 13.08 -0.28 -6.58
CA ILE A 69 11.69 0.07 -6.28
C ILE A 69 11.40 -0.13 -4.78
N TYR A 70 10.79 0.86 -4.16
CA TYR A 70 10.24 0.82 -2.81
C TYR A 70 8.73 0.68 -2.93
N VAL A 71 8.15 -0.34 -2.34
CA VAL A 71 6.70 -0.61 -2.40
C VAL A 71 6.18 -0.97 -1.01
N THR A 72 5.03 -0.43 -0.64
CA THR A 72 4.49 -0.58 0.72
C THR A 72 3.89 -1.95 1.02
N LEU A 73 3.64 -2.77 -0.01
CA LEU A 73 3.08 -4.12 0.11
C LEU A 73 3.76 -5.07 -0.87
N GLU A 74 3.81 -6.36 -0.56
CA GLU A 74 4.37 -7.40 -1.43
C GLU A 74 3.77 -7.34 -2.84
N PRO A 75 4.58 -7.25 -3.90
CA PRO A 75 4.11 -7.23 -5.28
C PRO A 75 3.36 -8.52 -5.65
N CYS A 76 2.18 -8.37 -6.24
CA CYS A 76 1.36 -9.50 -6.66
C CYS A 76 2.05 -10.31 -7.77
N CYS A 77 1.88 -11.66 -7.68
CA CYS A 77 2.46 -12.63 -8.62
C CYS A 77 1.41 -13.46 -9.36
N HIS A 78 0.13 -13.12 -9.26
CA HIS A 78 -0.97 -13.82 -9.91
C HIS A 78 -1.74 -12.88 -10.85
N TYR A 79 -2.35 -13.46 -11.87
CA TYR A 79 -3.25 -12.74 -12.77
C TYR A 79 -4.59 -12.49 -12.08
N GLY A 80 -4.94 -11.22 -11.97
CA GLY A 80 -6.23 -10.76 -11.50
C GLY A 80 -6.92 -9.93 -12.59
N LYS A 81 -7.44 -8.75 -12.23
CA LYS A 81 -7.96 -7.78 -13.20
C LYS A 81 -6.84 -7.12 -14.02
N THR A 82 -5.65 -7.08 -13.46
CA THR A 82 -4.42 -6.58 -14.10
C THR A 82 -3.35 -7.68 -14.11
N PRO A 83 -2.40 -7.63 -15.04
CA PRO A 83 -1.25 -8.53 -15.02
C PRO A 83 -0.41 -8.35 -13.74
N PRO A 84 0.31 -9.40 -13.29
CA PRO A 84 1.13 -9.37 -12.07
C PRO A 84 2.13 -8.21 -12.05
N CYS A 85 2.32 -7.59 -10.89
CA CYS A 85 3.32 -6.53 -10.73
C CYS A 85 4.74 -7.09 -10.78
N THR A 86 4.95 -8.34 -10.32
CA THR A 86 6.26 -9.02 -10.44
C THR A 86 6.74 -9.13 -11.88
N GLU A 87 5.83 -9.37 -12.84
CA GLU A 87 6.19 -9.39 -14.27
C GLU A 87 6.71 -8.02 -14.74
N ALA A 88 6.01 -6.95 -14.40
CA ALA A 88 6.43 -5.60 -14.77
C ALA A 88 7.81 -5.24 -14.17
N ILE A 89 8.07 -5.63 -12.93
CA ILE A 89 9.35 -5.42 -12.26
C ILE A 89 10.48 -6.16 -12.98
N ILE A 90 10.22 -7.41 -13.40
CA ILE A 90 11.18 -8.24 -14.15
C ILE A 90 11.42 -7.68 -15.56
N GLU A 91 10.36 -7.33 -16.28
CA GLU A 91 10.44 -6.76 -17.62
C GLU A 91 11.26 -5.46 -17.67
N GLU A 92 11.10 -4.60 -16.66
CA GLU A 92 11.85 -3.35 -16.52
C GLU A 92 13.28 -3.55 -16.02
N LYS A 93 13.68 -4.78 -15.73
CA LYS A 93 15.00 -5.13 -15.18
C LYS A 93 15.36 -4.30 -13.94
N ILE A 94 14.40 -4.10 -13.05
CA ILE A 94 14.64 -3.50 -11.74
C ILE A 94 15.57 -4.42 -10.96
N ALA A 95 16.65 -3.88 -10.40
CA ALA A 95 17.66 -4.69 -9.74
C ALA A 95 17.32 -5.04 -8.30
N ARG A 96 16.53 -4.19 -7.62
CA ARG A 96 16.25 -4.32 -6.17
C ARG A 96 14.81 -3.91 -5.85
N VAL A 97 14.17 -4.67 -4.98
CA VAL A 97 12.81 -4.41 -4.49
C VAL A 97 12.84 -4.35 -2.96
N VAL A 98 12.49 -3.20 -2.40
CA VAL A 98 12.36 -2.97 -0.96
C VAL A 98 10.88 -2.95 -0.61
N VAL A 99 10.43 -3.85 0.25
CA VAL A 99 9.01 -4.10 0.52
C VAL A 99 8.69 -3.79 1.98
N GLY A 100 7.58 -3.06 2.20
CA GLY A 100 7.09 -2.75 3.53
C GLY A 100 6.45 -3.95 4.22
N SER A 101 5.25 -4.32 3.82
CA SER A 101 4.46 -5.40 4.41
C SER A 101 4.38 -6.62 3.51
N ASP A 102 4.24 -7.80 4.12
CA ASP A 102 3.82 -9.01 3.42
C ASP A 102 2.33 -8.90 3.04
N ASP A 103 1.94 -9.49 1.93
CA ASP A 103 0.52 -9.64 1.62
C ASP A 103 -0.02 -10.88 2.37
N PRO A 104 -1.01 -10.75 3.27
CA PRO A 104 -1.59 -11.88 3.99
C PRO A 104 -2.43 -12.80 3.10
N ASN A 105 -2.71 -12.41 1.86
CA ASN A 105 -3.47 -13.21 0.92
C ASN A 105 -2.69 -14.49 0.55
N PRO A 106 -3.24 -15.71 0.81
CA PRO A 106 -2.57 -16.98 0.48
C PRO A 106 -2.18 -17.16 -0.98
N LEU A 107 -2.81 -16.40 -1.88
CA LEU A 107 -2.46 -16.39 -3.31
C LEU A 107 -1.14 -15.66 -3.60
N VAL A 108 -0.76 -14.72 -2.74
CA VAL A 108 0.45 -13.88 -2.88
C VAL A 108 1.52 -14.27 -1.87
N SER A 109 1.20 -14.32 -0.61
CA SER A 109 2.07 -14.51 0.57
C SER A 109 3.41 -15.22 0.30
N GLY A 110 4.51 -14.48 0.21
CA GLY A 110 5.87 -14.98 -0.03
C GLY A 110 6.17 -15.46 -1.46
N LYS A 111 5.16 -15.64 -2.32
CA LYS A 111 5.36 -16.14 -3.69
C LYS A 111 5.94 -15.05 -4.59
N GLY A 112 5.55 -13.79 -4.38
CA GLY A 112 6.11 -12.65 -5.08
C GLY A 112 7.61 -12.52 -4.79
N PHE A 113 8.01 -12.60 -3.53
CA PHE A 113 9.42 -12.56 -3.13
C PHE A 113 10.23 -13.70 -3.74
N LYS A 114 9.69 -14.93 -3.70
CA LYS A 114 10.35 -16.10 -4.27
C LYS A 114 10.60 -15.93 -5.77
N LEU A 115 9.56 -15.54 -6.51
CA LEU A 115 9.64 -15.32 -7.96
C LEU A 115 10.69 -14.26 -8.32
N LEU A 116 10.69 -13.12 -7.62
CA LEU A 116 11.66 -12.05 -7.88
C LEU A 116 13.10 -12.51 -7.61
N ARG A 117 13.35 -13.23 -6.50
CA ARG A 117 14.67 -13.77 -6.18
C ARG A 117 15.15 -14.82 -7.19
N GLU A 118 14.27 -15.70 -7.69
CA GLU A 118 14.57 -16.66 -8.75
C GLU A 118 14.97 -15.99 -10.07
N LYS A 119 14.54 -14.74 -10.29
CA LYS A 119 14.93 -13.91 -11.43
C LYS A 119 16.18 -13.05 -11.18
N GLY A 120 16.86 -13.25 -10.05
CA GLY A 120 18.09 -12.54 -9.70
C GLY A 120 17.87 -11.13 -9.15
N ILE A 121 16.65 -10.78 -8.77
CA ILE A 121 16.33 -9.48 -8.17
C ILE A 121 16.54 -9.55 -6.66
N GLU A 122 17.28 -8.59 -6.11
CA GLU A 122 17.45 -8.45 -4.66
C GLU A 122 16.13 -8.02 -4.01
N VAL A 123 15.66 -8.78 -3.00
CA VAL A 123 14.42 -8.47 -2.28
C VAL A 123 14.72 -8.26 -0.80
N ILE A 124 14.43 -7.05 -0.30
CA ILE A 124 14.51 -6.65 1.11
C ILE A 124 13.10 -6.51 1.65
N PRO A 125 12.60 -7.50 2.40
CA PRO A 125 11.27 -7.45 3.00
C PRO A 125 11.27 -6.69 4.34
N HIS A 126 10.06 -6.34 4.81
CA HIS A 126 9.78 -5.81 6.15
C HIS A 126 10.44 -4.46 6.47
N PHE A 127 10.64 -3.62 5.44
CA PHE A 127 11.23 -2.30 5.60
C PHE A 127 10.17 -1.28 6.03
N LEU A 128 10.26 -0.73 7.25
CA LEU A 128 9.21 0.09 7.91
C LEU A 128 7.86 -0.64 7.97
N LYS A 129 7.89 -1.94 8.27
CA LYS A 129 6.71 -2.82 8.24
C LYS A 129 5.56 -2.28 9.09
N GLU A 130 5.83 -1.83 10.31
CA GLU A 130 4.79 -1.32 11.21
C GLU A 130 4.04 -0.12 10.65
N GLU A 131 4.77 0.82 10.00
CA GLU A 131 4.17 1.98 9.36
C GLU A 131 3.31 1.58 8.15
N CYS A 132 3.75 0.57 7.39
CA CYS A 132 3.01 0.03 6.25
C CYS A 132 1.78 -0.77 6.68
N ASP A 133 1.89 -1.61 7.72
CA ASP A 133 0.78 -2.40 8.26
C ASP A 133 -0.33 -1.49 8.80
N ALA A 134 0.03 -0.41 9.49
CA ALA A 134 -0.93 0.53 10.08
C ALA A 134 -1.88 1.16 9.04
N MET A 135 -1.45 1.31 7.79
CA MET A 135 -2.32 1.85 6.72
C MET A 135 -3.41 0.87 6.28
N ASN A 136 -3.15 -0.43 6.41
CA ASN A 136 -3.96 -1.49 5.83
C ASN A 136 -4.60 -2.42 6.87
N HIS A 137 -4.73 -1.98 8.14
CA HIS A 137 -5.24 -2.82 9.22
C HIS A 137 -6.64 -3.40 8.94
N VAL A 138 -7.51 -2.66 8.26
CA VAL A 138 -8.85 -3.13 7.85
C VAL A 138 -8.75 -4.24 6.81
N PHE A 139 -7.89 -4.05 5.78
CA PHE A 139 -7.64 -5.05 4.75
C PHE A 139 -7.01 -6.32 5.34
N PHE A 140 -5.98 -6.17 6.17
CA PHE A 140 -5.29 -7.29 6.81
C PHE A 140 -6.23 -8.08 7.73
N HIS A 141 -7.08 -7.38 8.50
CA HIS A 141 -8.09 -8.04 9.33
C HIS A 141 -9.01 -8.92 8.47
N TYR A 142 -9.59 -8.34 7.42
CA TYR A 142 -10.54 -9.07 6.56
C TYR A 142 -9.92 -10.27 5.86
N ILE A 143 -8.75 -10.09 5.23
CA ILE A 143 -8.07 -11.19 4.52
C ILE A 143 -7.64 -12.31 5.47
N SER A 144 -7.22 -11.99 6.68
CA SER A 144 -6.76 -12.98 7.67
C SER A 144 -7.89 -13.71 8.39
N THR A 145 -9.05 -13.05 8.60
CA THR A 145 -10.13 -13.59 9.43
C THR A 145 -11.41 -13.94 8.66
N GLY A 146 -11.61 -13.35 7.48
CA GLY A 146 -12.86 -13.46 6.72
C GLY A 146 -14.04 -12.69 7.35
N THR A 147 -13.79 -11.90 8.40
CA THR A 147 -14.81 -11.13 9.13
C THR A 147 -14.66 -9.63 8.89
N PRO A 148 -15.75 -8.85 8.89
CA PRO A 148 -15.65 -7.41 8.73
C PRO A 148 -14.93 -6.77 9.92
N TYR A 149 -14.14 -5.74 9.65
CA TYR A 149 -13.57 -4.87 10.69
C TYR A 149 -14.67 -3.94 11.18
N VAL A 150 -14.99 -4.00 12.48
CA VAL A 150 -16.04 -3.19 13.09
C VAL A 150 -15.43 -2.04 13.86
N ALA A 151 -15.76 -0.82 13.47
CA ALA A 151 -15.39 0.39 14.18
C ALA A 151 -16.64 1.11 14.68
N MET A 152 -16.69 1.40 15.97
CA MET A 152 -17.76 2.17 16.58
C MET A 152 -17.25 3.58 16.89
N LYS A 153 -17.91 4.59 16.29
CA LYS A 153 -17.69 6.00 16.64
C LYS A 153 -18.87 6.52 17.45
N TYR A 154 -18.60 7.12 18.58
CA TYR A 154 -19.62 7.75 19.41
C TYR A 154 -19.10 9.07 19.98
N ALA A 155 -20.00 10.02 20.23
CA ALA A 155 -19.74 11.20 21.01
C ALA A 155 -20.35 11.01 22.40
N MET A 156 -19.59 11.36 23.43
CA MET A 156 -20.04 11.24 24.82
C MET A 156 -19.50 12.38 25.67
N THR A 157 -20.15 12.68 26.77
CA THR A 157 -19.65 13.60 27.78
C THR A 157 -18.50 12.96 28.58
N MET A 158 -17.76 13.75 29.37
CA MET A 158 -16.65 13.26 30.20
C MET A 158 -17.03 12.16 31.18
N ASP A 159 -18.29 12.14 31.62
CA ASP A 159 -18.86 11.09 32.50
C ASP A 159 -19.47 9.91 31.72
N GLY A 160 -19.22 9.81 30.43
CA GLY A 160 -19.58 8.66 29.58
C GLY A 160 -21.05 8.61 29.15
N LYS A 161 -21.77 9.72 29.17
CA LYS A 161 -23.17 9.79 28.73
C LYS A 161 -23.24 10.17 27.25
N ILE A 162 -24.11 9.50 26.50
CA ILE A 162 -24.34 9.76 25.06
C ILE A 162 -25.54 10.70 24.84
N ALA A 163 -26.38 10.91 25.85
CA ALA A 163 -27.53 11.78 25.81
C ALA A 163 -27.98 12.13 27.26
N CYS A 164 -28.80 13.18 27.37
CA CYS A 164 -29.57 13.45 28.61
C CYS A 164 -30.65 12.37 28.84
N TYR A 165 -31.24 12.33 30.05
CA TYR A 165 -32.35 11.42 30.35
C TYR A 165 -33.60 11.65 29.49
N THR A 166 -33.73 12.84 28.89
CA THR A 166 -34.79 13.19 27.91
C THR A 166 -34.50 12.67 26.49
N GLY A 167 -33.32 12.09 26.25
CA GLY A 167 -32.86 11.67 24.90
C GLY A 167 -32.20 12.77 24.09
N ASP A 168 -32.08 13.99 24.61
CA ASP A 168 -31.40 15.08 23.95
C ASP A 168 -29.88 14.85 23.98
N SER A 169 -29.25 14.80 22.78
CA SER A 169 -27.81 14.56 22.58
C SER A 169 -27.10 15.74 21.87
N LYS A 170 -27.74 16.90 21.76
CA LYS A 170 -27.12 18.09 21.21
C LYS A 170 -26.02 18.63 22.12
N TRP A 171 -24.99 19.20 21.50
CA TRP A 171 -23.91 19.90 22.20
C TRP A 171 -23.05 19.02 23.11
N VAL A 172 -22.94 17.74 22.79
CA VAL A 172 -22.01 16.82 23.48
C VAL A 172 -20.55 17.20 23.18
N THR A 173 -20.29 17.76 21.98
CA THR A 173 -19.00 18.31 21.55
C THR A 173 -19.17 19.72 21.01
N GLY A 174 -18.16 20.59 21.15
CA GLY A 174 -18.15 21.95 20.64
C GLY A 174 -17.97 22.03 19.12
N GLU A 175 -17.84 23.26 18.60
CA GLU A 175 -17.60 23.55 17.19
C GLU A 175 -16.13 23.39 16.78
N GLU A 176 -15.21 23.05 17.71
CA GLU A 176 -13.77 22.88 17.48
C GLU A 176 -13.40 21.49 16.91
#